data_8359f4e7a71a513e193674f5b1795a43
#
_entry.id   8359f4e7a71a513e193674f5b1795a43
#
_cell.length_a   1.000
_cell.length_b   1.000
_cell.length_c   1.000
_cell.angle_alpha   90.00
_cell.angle_beta   90.00
_cell.angle_gamma   90.00
#
_symmetry.space_group_name_H-M   'P 1'
#
loop_
_entity.id
_entity.type
_entity.pdbx_description
1 polymer ?
#
loop_
_entity_poly.entity_id
_entity_poly.type
_entity_poly.pdbx_seq_one_letter_code
_entity_poly.pdbx_strand_id
1 'polypeptide(L)'
;MYVIKRDGKKEPVMFDKITARIKKLCYGFNELVDPVRVAMRVIEGLYDGVTTSELDNLAAEIAATMTTTHPDYASLAARISVSNLHKNTNKSFSSTMKDLHEYVNPITGKKAPLLSDEVYKVIKKNAELLDSKIIYNRDFGYDLSLIHI
;
A
#
# COMPACT_ATOMS: atom_id res chain seq x y z
N MET A 1 23.85 4.46 4.32
CA MET A 1 22.70 3.61 3.95
C MET A 1 21.60 4.50 3.40
N TYR A 2 21.05 4.13 2.25
CA TYR A 2 20.03 4.90 1.53
C TYR A 2 18.79 4.03 1.25
N VAL A 3 17.63 4.68 1.20
CA VAL A 3 16.37 4.08 0.73
C VAL A 3 16.00 4.68 -0.62
N ILE A 4 15.35 3.89 -1.45
CA ILE A 4 14.81 4.32 -2.73
C ILE A 4 13.31 4.56 -2.55
N LYS A 5 12.89 5.80 -2.79
CA LYS A 5 11.49 6.19 -2.75
C LYS A 5 10.73 5.67 -3.96
N ARG A 6 9.38 5.67 -3.89
CA ARG A 6 8.52 5.25 -5.01
C ARG A 6 8.69 6.10 -6.27
N ASP A 7 9.15 7.36 -6.12
CA ASP A 7 9.49 8.26 -7.23
C ASP A 7 10.94 8.06 -7.76
N GLY A 8 11.66 7.04 -7.26
CA GLY A 8 13.03 6.72 -7.64
C GLY A 8 14.11 7.55 -6.94
N LYS A 9 13.74 8.52 -6.10
CA LYS A 9 14.72 9.33 -5.36
C LYS A 9 15.39 8.51 -4.27
N LYS A 10 16.69 8.76 -4.10
CA LYS A 10 17.50 8.22 -2.99
C LYS A 10 17.47 9.18 -1.81
N GLU A 11 17.13 8.68 -0.64
CA GLU A 11 17.19 9.45 0.61
C GLU A 11 17.98 8.66 1.67
N PRO A 12 18.69 9.34 2.61
CA PRO A 12 19.28 8.67 3.75
C PRO A 12 18.20 7.94 4.57
N VAL A 13 18.55 6.78 5.11
CA VAL A 13 17.65 6.06 6.03
C VAL A 13 17.43 6.90 7.29
N MET A 14 16.16 7.08 7.65
CA MET A 14 15.75 7.73 8.89
C MET A 14 14.90 6.75 9.71
N PHE A 15 15.48 6.21 10.77
CA PHE A 15 14.83 5.22 11.63
C PHE A 15 13.55 5.76 12.29
N ASP A 16 13.55 7.03 12.66
CA ASP A 16 12.38 7.71 13.23
C ASP A 16 11.19 7.70 12.27
N LYS A 17 11.43 7.85 10.96
CA LYS A 17 10.36 7.79 9.95
C LYS A 17 9.75 6.39 9.87
N ILE A 18 10.55 5.33 10.02
CA ILE A 18 10.06 3.94 10.03
C ILE A 18 9.16 3.73 11.24
N THR A 19 9.65 4.10 12.42
CA THR A 19 8.88 3.98 13.67
C THR A 19 7.58 4.79 13.63
N ALA A 20 7.64 6.04 13.19
CA ALA A 20 6.47 6.92 13.09
C ALA A 20 5.42 6.37 12.11
N ARG A 21 5.86 5.76 11.00
CA ARG A 21 4.97 5.15 10.03
C ARG A 21 4.19 3.97 10.62
N ILE A 22 4.88 3.08 11.32
CA ILE A 22 4.26 1.92 11.97
C ILE A 22 3.32 2.39 13.09
N LYS A 23 3.78 3.32 13.92
CA LYS A 23 2.99 3.89 15.02
C LYS A 23 1.67 4.51 14.53
N LYS A 24 1.69 5.18 13.39
CA LYS A 24 0.50 5.80 12.80
C LYS A 24 -0.60 4.77 12.47
N LEU A 25 -0.24 3.51 12.23
CA LEU A 25 -1.17 2.42 11.91
C LEU A 25 -1.63 1.62 13.14
N CYS A 26 -1.09 1.91 14.32
CA CYS A 26 -1.41 1.20 15.57
C CYS A 26 -2.64 1.73 16.30
N TYR A 27 -3.41 2.62 15.72
CA TYR A 27 -4.61 3.19 16.37
C TYR A 27 -5.64 2.10 16.73
N GLY A 28 -6.23 2.22 17.93
CA GLY A 28 -7.30 1.32 18.41
C GLY A 28 -6.84 -0.09 18.80
N PHE A 29 -5.53 -0.36 18.85
CA PHE A 29 -4.99 -1.64 19.30
C PHE A 29 -4.72 -1.67 20.80
N ASN A 30 -4.57 -2.88 21.34
CA ASN A 30 -4.13 -3.12 22.71
C ASN A 30 -2.74 -2.52 22.96
N GLU A 31 -2.47 -2.08 24.18
CA GLU A 31 -1.17 -1.50 24.59
C GLU A 31 0.00 -2.49 24.46
N LEU A 32 -0.26 -3.79 24.40
CA LEU A 32 0.74 -4.83 24.16
C LEU A 32 1.30 -4.81 22.72
N VAL A 33 0.63 -4.11 21.80
CA VAL A 33 1.14 -3.90 20.43
C VAL A 33 2.12 -2.75 20.45
N ASP A 34 3.40 -3.07 20.41
CA ASP A 34 4.49 -2.10 20.46
C ASP A 34 5.06 -1.81 19.05
N PRO A 35 4.78 -0.63 18.48
CA PRO A 35 5.29 -0.24 17.17
C PRO A 35 6.82 -0.11 17.13
N VAL A 36 7.45 0.23 18.27
CA VAL A 36 8.92 0.36 18.35
C VAL A 36 9.57 -1.00 18.20
N ARG A 37 9.00 -2.03 18.81
CA ARG A 37 9.51 -3.40 18.70
C ARG A 37 9.46 -3.92 17.27
N VAL A 38 8.39 -3.62 16.53
CA VAL A 38 8.30 -3.92 15.09
C VAL A 38 9.35 -3.14 14.31
N ALA A 39 9.47 -1.85 14.56
CA ALA A 39 10.44 -0.98 13.87
C ALA A 39 11.88 -1.44 14.09
N MET A 40 12.26 -1.83 15.29
CA MET A 40 13.60 -2.34 15.59
C MET A 40 13.93 -3.59 14.75
N ARG A 41 13.02 -4.54 14.64
CA ARG A 41 13.21 -5.73 13.80
C ARG A 41 13.29 -5.40 12.32
N VAL A 42 12.53 -4.40 11.86
CA VAL A 42 12.62 -3.90 10.47
C VAL A 42 14.01 -3.30 10.22
N ILE A 43 14.52 -2.51 11.17
CA ILE A 43 15.84 -1.88 11.10
C ILE A 43 16.96 -2.93 11.03
N GLU A 44 16.86 -4.03 11.78
CA GLU A 44 17.81 -5.14 11.74
C GLU A 44 17.86 -5.82 10.35
N GLY A 45 16.77 -5.82 9.62
CA GLY A 45 16.67 -6.38 8.26
C GLY A 45 17.02 -5.41 7.13
N LEU A 46 17.45 -4.18 7.44
CA LEU A 46 17.76 -3.18 6.43
C LEU A 46 19.03 -3.46 5.65
N TYR A 47 18.99 -3.17 4.35
CA TYR A 47 20.15 -3.16 3.47
C TYR A 47 20.18 -1.88 2.63
N ASP A 48 21.35 -1.55 2.10
CA ASP A 48 21.52 -0.35 1.29
C ASP A 48 20.77 -0.44 -0.04
N GLY A 49 20.03 0.58 -0.39
CA GLY A 49 19.24 0.61 -1.62
C GLY A 49 17.87 -0.07 -1.52
N VAL A 50 17.43 -0.47 -0.32
CA VAL A 50 16.07 -1.00 -0.12
C VAL A 50 15.01 0.02 -0.56
N THR A 51 13.96 -0.43 -1.23
CA THR A 51 12.84 0.44 -1.60
C THR A 51 11.89 0.63 -0.42
N THR A 52 11.19 1.76 -0.39
CA THR A 52 10.17 2.00 0.65
C THR A 52 9.00 1.03 0.56
N SER A 53 8.74 0.42 -0.61
CA SER A 53 7.74 -0.64 -0.78
C SER A 53 8.20 -1.94 -0.14
N GLU A 54 9.46 -2.33 -0.34
CA GLU A 54 10.05 -3.52 0.32
C GLU A 54 10.11 -3.35 1.84
N LEU A 55 10.39 -2.13 2.34
CA LEU A 55 10.33 -1.84 3.77
C LEU A 55 8.94 -2.05 4.35
N ASP A 56 7.90 -1.62 3.65
CA ASP A 56 6.53 -1.84 4.09
C ASP A 56 6.17 -3.34 4.08
N ASN A 57 6.60 -4.11 3.07
CA ASN A 57 6.40 -5.55 3.03
C ASN A 57 7.13 -6.25 4.19
N LEU A 58 8.38 -5.91 4.43
CA LEU A 58 9.16 -6.44 5.55
C LEU A 58 8.49 -6.14 6.89
N ALA A 59 7.99 -4.91 7.08
CA ALA A 59 7.29 -4.52 8.28
C ALA A 59 5.98 -5.31 8.49
N ALA A 60 5.23 -5.57 7.41
CA ALA A 60 4.02 -6.40 7.47
C ALA A 60 4.34 -7.85 7.83
N GLU A 61 5.36 -8.44 7.22
CA GLU A 61 5.81 -9.81 7.51
C GLU A 61 6.27 -9.95 8.98
N ILE A 62 7.07 -9.01 9.47
CA ILE A 62 7.51 -8.98 10.86
C ILE A 62 6.33 -8.87 11.82
N ALA A 63 5.38 -7.95 11.57
CA ALA A 63 4.18 -7.82 12.37
C ALA A 63 3.36 -9.13 12.36
N ALA A 64 3.23 -9.80 11.22
CA ALA A 64 2.56 -11.09 11.10
C ALA A 64 3.21 -12.17 11.96
N THR A 65 4.54 -12.22 12.02
CA THR A 65 5.25 -13.19 12.90
C THR A 65 5.03 -12.92 14.40
N MET A 66 4.70 -11.70 14.77
CA MET A 66 4.44 -11.31 16.16
C MET A 66 3.01 -11.61 16.63
N THR A 67 2.17 -12.19 15.78
CA THR A 67 0.78 -12.59 16.10
C THR A 67 0.71 -13.56 17.29
N THR A 68 1.75 -14.36 17.51
CA THR A 68 1.88 -15.24 18.67
C THR A 68 1.99 -14.48 20.00
N THR A 69 2.45 -13.22 19.97
CA THR A 69 2.52 -12.35 21.16
C THR A 69 1.17 -11.70 21.44
N HIS A 70 0.49 -11.19 20.41
CA HIS A 70 -0.85 -10.63 20.52
C HIS A 70 -1.55 -10.66 19.14
N PRO A 71 -2.84 -11.03 19.05
CA PRO A 71 -3.57 -11.15 17.78
C PRO A 71 -3.69 -9.83 17.01
N ASP A 72 -3.65 -8.67 17.67
CA ASP A 72 -3.70 -7.36 17.02
C ASP A 72 -2.50 -7.09 16.10
N TYR A 73 -1.39 -7.81 16.25
CA TYR A 73 -0.28 -7.74 15.31
C TYR A 73 -0.66 -8.25 13.91
N ALA A 74 -1.61 -9.20 13.80
CA ALA A 74 -2.14 -9.61 12.50
C ALA A 74 -2.89 -8.45 11.81
N SER A 75 -3.68 -7.70 12.57
CA SER A 75 -4.37 -6.52 12.08
C SER A 75 -3.40 -5.38 11.71
N LEU A 76 -2.32 -5.22 12.47
CA LEU A 76 -1.25 -4.27 12.11
C LEU A 76 -0.58 -4.66 10.80
N ALA A 77 -0.24 -5.95 10.62
CA ALA A 77 0.33 -6.46 9.39
C ALA A 77 -0.58 -6.17 8.17
N ALA A 78 -1.87 -6.44 8.31
CA ALA A 78 -2.86 -6.13 7.28
C ALA A 78 -2.91 -4.63 6.96
N ARG A 79 -2.95 -3.75 7.96
CA ARG A 79 -2.96 -2.29 7.75
C ARG A 79 -1.69 -1.78 7.06
N ILE A 80 -0.52 -2.33 7.39
CA ILE A 80 0.73 -1.97 6.72
C ILE A 80 0.68 -2.36 5.23
N SER A 81 0.23 -3.59 4.93
CA SER A 81 0.11 -4.10 3.56
C SER A 81 -0.91 -3.31 2.74
N VAL A 82 -2.09 -2.99 3.29
CA VAL A 82 -3.10 -2.14 2.64
C VAL A 82 -2.54 -0.75 2.38
N SER A 83 -1.85 -0.15 3.36
CA SER A 83 -1.23 1.16 3.18
C SER A 83 -0.15 1.16 2.09
N ASN A 84 0.63 0.08 1.97
CA ASN A 84 1.58 -0.11 0.89
C ASN A 84 0.88 -0.22 -0.47
N LEU A 85 -0.18 -1.03 -0.55
CA LEU A 85 -0.99 -1.19 -1.75
C LEU A 85 -1.58 0.16 -2.22
N HIS A 86 -2.18 0.92 -1.31
CA HIS A 86 -2.72 2.25 -1.62
C HIS A 86 -1.68 3.24 -2.14
N LYS A 87 -0.42 3.11 -1.71
CA LYS A 87 0.67 3.96 -2.19
C LYS A 87 1.23 3.53 -3.54
N ASN A 88 1.11 2.24 -3.87
CA ASN A 88 1.58 1.67 -5.12
C ASN A 88 0.52 1.71 -6.23
N THR A 89 -0.73 2.04 -5.90
CA THR A 89 -1.85 2.08 -6.83
C THR A 89 -2.44 3.48 -6.96
N ASN A 90 -3.21 3.70 -8.03
CA ASN A 90 -3.94 4.94 -8.21
C ASN A 90 -5.10 5.04 -7.20
N LYS A 91 -5.27 6.23 -6.62
CA LYS A 91 -6.29 6.51 -5.60
C LYS A 91 -7.65 6.92 -6.18
N SER A 92 -7.77 7.03 -7.49
CA SER A 92 -9.00 7.46 -8.16
C SER A 92 -9.48 6.37 -9.13
N PHE A 93 -10.69 5.87 -8.90
CA PHE A 93 -11.32 4.91 -9.80
C PHE A 93 -11.48 5.48 -11.22
N SER A 94 -12.00 6.70 -11.34
CA SER A 94 -12.20 7.34 -12.65
C SER A 94 -10.89 7.56 -13.41
N SER A 95 -9.81 7.93 -12.72
CA SER A 95 -8.49 8.05 -13.32
C SER A 95 -7.95 6.70 -13.80
N THR A 96 -8.14 5.64 -13.02
CA THR A 96 -7.74 4.28 -13.42
C THR A 96 -8.52 3.82 -14.65
N MET A 97 -9.82 4.10 -14.72
CA MET A 97 -10.64 3.76 -15.89
C MET A 97 -10.21 4.53 -17.13
N LYS A 98 -9.79 5.78 -16.98
CA LYS A 98 -9.21 6.57 -18.07
C LYS A 98 -7.92 5.92 -18.59
N ASP A 99 -7.01 5.55 -17.70
CA ASP A 99 -5.76 4.90 -18.07
C ASP A 99 -5.99 3.57 -18.80
N LEU A 100 -6.97 2.78 -18.36
CA LEU A 100 -7.36 1.53 -19.02
C LEU A 100 -7.97 1.75 -20.41
N HIS A 101 -8.75 2.83 -20.60
CA HIS A 101 -9.34 3.20 -21.87
C HIS A 101 -8.29 3.74 -22.86
N GLU A 102 -7.33 4.51 -22.37
CA GLU A 102 -6.24 5.11 -23.16
C GLU A 102 -5.00 4.21 -23.25
N TYR A 103 -5.09 2.96 -22.79
CA TYR A 103 -3.95 2.06 -22.73
C TYR A 103 -3.29 1.85 -24.09
N VAL A 104 -1.98 1.97 -24.12
CA VAL A 104 -1.12 1.73 -25.29
C VAL A 104 -0.25 0.51 -25.00
N ASN A 105 -0.25 -0.45 -25.92
CA ASN A 105 0.60 -1.62 -25.79
C ASN A 105 2.09 -1.20 -25.91
N PRO A 106 2.91 -1.42 -24.87
CA PRO A 106 4.31 -0.96 -24.85
C PRO A 106 5.19 -1.68 -25.89
N ILE A 107 4.78 -2.88 -26.35
CA ILE A 107 5.54 -3.66 -27.34
C ILE A 107 5.24 -3.17 -28.76
N THR A 108 3.97 -2.93 -29.07
CA THR A 108 3.53 -2.58 -30.43
C THR A 108 3.40 -1.08 -30.66
N GLY A 109 3.36 -0.27 -29.60
CA GLY A 109 3.10 1.17 -29.64
C GLY A 109 1.69 1.54 -30.10
N LYS A 110 0.79 0.57 -30.28
CA LYS A 110 -0.59 0.79 -30.73
C LYS A 110 -1.55 0.92 -29.55
N LYS A 111 -2.59 1.72 -29.75
CA LYS A 111 -3.70 1.81 -28.79
C LYS A 111 -4.36 0.43 -28.64
N ALA A 112 -4.50 -0.03 -27.43
CA ALA A 112 -5.14 -1.30 -27.08
C ALA A 112 -6.05 -1.10 -25.87
N PRO A 113 -7.19 -0.37 -26.01
CA PRO A 113 -8.06 -0.04 -24.90
C PRO A 113 -8.58 -1.33 -24.24
N LEU A 114 -8.44 -1.39 -22.91
CA LEU A 114 -8.95 -2.48 -22.08
C LEU A 114 -10.39 -2.24 -21.63
N LEU A 115 -10.93 -1.07 -21.92
CA LEU A 115 -12.28 -0.65 -21.61
C LEU A 115 -12.97 -0.17 -22.89
N SER A 116 -14.23 -0.60 -23.11
CA SER A 116 -14.99 -0.16 -24.29
C SER A 116 -15.37 1.32 -24.22
N ASP A 117 -15.57 1.95 -25.37
CA ASP A 117 -15.97 3.36 -25.44
C ASP A 117 -17.32 3.62 -24.78
N GLU A 118 -18.28 2.70 -24.89
CA GLU A 118 -19.61 2.81 -24.27
C GLU A 118 -19.51 2.84 -22.75
N VAL A 119 -18.78 1.88 -22.18
CA VAL A 119 -18.57 1.78 -20.73
C VAL A 119 -17.80 3.00 -20.22
N TYR A 120 -16.76 3.43 -20.94
CA TYR A 120 -15.99 4.60 -20.55
C TYR A 120 -16.83 5.90 -20.55
N LYS A 121 -17.72 6.09 -21.54
CA LYS A 121 -18.65 7.23 -21.56
C LYS A 121 -19.54 7.27 -20.33
N VAL A 122 -20.11 6.13 -19.91
CA VAL A 122 -20.92 6.02 -18.71
C VAL A 122 -20.11 6.37 -17.46
N ILE A 123 -18.89 5.83 -17.34
CA ILE A 123 -18.01 6.11 -16.20
C ILE A 123 -17.62 7.58 -16.16
N LYS A 124 -17.26 8.18 -17.29
CA LYS A 124 -16.89 9.60 -17.37
C LYS A 124 -18.04 10.52 -16.95
N LYS A 125 -19.27 10.20 -17.37
CA LYS A 125 -20.47 10.96 -17.00
C LYS A 125 -20.77 10.90 -15.51
N ASN A 126 -20.47 9.75 -14.86
CA ASN A 126 -20.78 9.50 -13.46
C ASN A 126 -19.51 9.44 -12.57
N ALA A 127 -18.41 10.02 -13.02
CA ALA A 127 -17.10 9.89 -12.37
C ALA A 127 -17.12 10.31 -10.90
N GLU A 128 -17.70 11.45 -10.58
CA GLU A 128 -17.79 11.96 -9.20
C GLU A 128 -18.62 11.04 -8.31
N LEU A 129 -19.76 10.55 -8.81
CA LEU A 129 -20.61 9.62 -8.07
C LEU A 129 -19.89 8.30 -7.80
N LEU A 130 -19.25 7.72 -8.80
CA LEU A 130 -18.54 6.46 -8.69
C LEU A 130 -17.34 6.57 -7.74
N ASP A 131 -16.54 7.62 -7.87
CA ASP A 131 -15.41 7.88 -6.98
C ASP A 131 -15.87 8.07 -5.53
N SER A 132 -17.02 8.70 -5.29
CA SER A 132 -17.59 8.89 -3.95
C SER A 132 -18.09 7.59 -3.30
N LYS A 133 -18.47 6.58 -4.10
CA LYS A 133 -18.97 5.29 -3.59
C LYS A 133 -17.86 4.33 -3.19
N ILE A 134 -16.65 4.54 -3.69
CA ILE A 134 -15.49 3.72 -3.33
C ILE A 134 -14.80 4.32 -2.11
N ILE A 135 -14.93 3.62 -0.97
CA ILE A 135 -14.40 4.08 0.31
C ILE A 135 -13.18 3.24 0.65
N TYR A 136 -12.00 3.73 0.31
CA TYR A 136 -10.72 3.03 0.51
C TYR A 136 -10.39 2.71 1.97
N ASN A 137 -10.92 3.48 2.93
CA ASN A 137 -10.72 3.20 4.36
C ASN A 137 -11.32 1.85 4.80
N ARG A 138 -12.26 1.29 4.06
CA ARG A 138 -12.79 -0.05 4.32
C ARG A 138 -11.76 -1.15 4.10
N ASP A 139 -10.76 -0.91 3.26
CA ASP A 139 -9.72 -1.88 2.95
C ASP A 139 -8.87 -2.23 4.18
N PHE A 140 -8.75 -1.34 5.17
CA PHE A 140 -8.06 -1.60 6.42
C PHE A 140 -8.72 -2.67 7.31
N GLY A 141 -9.93 -3.09 6.99
CA GLY A 141 -10.62 -4.22 7.63
C GLY A 141 -10.31 -5.58 7.01
N TYR A 142 -9.55 -5.65 5.92
CA TYR A 142 -9.14 -6.91 5.31
C TYR A 142 -8.08 -7.64 6.14
N ASP A 143 -8.12 -8.96 6.11
CA ASP A 143 -7.06 -9.81 6.65
C ASP A 143 -5.85 -9.82 5.70
N LEU A 144 -4.65 -9.97 6.26
CA LEU A 144 -3.40 -10.02 5.48
C LEU A 144 -3.43 -11.13 4.43
N SER A 145 -4.02 -12.27 4.73
CA SER A 145 -4.13 -13.41 3.82
C SER A 145 -4.94 -13.11 2.55
N LEU A 146 -5.87 -12.15 2.62
CA LEU A 146 -6.72 -11.74 1.48
C LEU A 146 -6.06 -10.67 0.60
N ILE A 147 -5.07 -9.96 1.10
CA ILE A 147 -4.41 -8.86 0.38
C ILE A 147 -3.52 -9.40 -0.74
N HIS A 148 -3.01 -10.62 -0.59
CA HIS A 148 -2.07 -11.26 -1.52
C HIS A 148 -2.74 -12.27 -2.47
N ILE A 149 -4.06 -12.41 -2.43
CA ILE A 149 -4.83 -13.19 -3.39
C ILE A 149 -5.16 -12.30 -4.60
#